data_f55b12ac1b46e5274d5fd14dd2b11009
#
_entry.id   f55b12ac1b46e5274d5fd14dd2b11009
#
_cell.length_a   1.000
_cell.length_b   1.000
_cell.length_c   1.000
_cell.angle_alpha   90.00
_cell.angle_beta   90.00
_cell.angle_gamma   90.00
#
_symmetry.space_group_name_H-M   'P 1'
#
loop_
_entity.id
_entity.type
_entity.pdbx_description
1 polymer ?
#
loop_
_entity_poly.entity_id
_entity_poly.type
_entity_poly.pdbx_seq_one_letter_code
_entity_poly.pdbx_strand_id
1 'polypeptide(L)'
;MTRHLTLGPGAEFDAVRSLLERWGTRATGIGDDGAVLDVPTGSRLVVSTDSTVEEVHFRRGWLSPEEIGWRATMAALSDLAAMGAAPLGVLLALTVPRAWRDALDRVAQGIGDAAVRSGAPIVGGDVTNGDRLALAITVLGHAPRPLSRGGARAGDTLFVTGRLGGPGAALASWERRTEPSDEARARFAHPEARLAAGQWLAANRATAAIDISDGLSGDAGHLAAASGVRCVLRLEAVPCLAGVSLRDALVSGEEYELLVAAPTGGGGDRARASTEEFSAAFAAANGGLSLTAIGRVEPCVGSGEVVAEERGVPVALPGGHDHFVPSIVR
;
A
#
# COMPACT_ATOMS: atom_id res chain seq x y z
N MET A 1 -14.85 24.76 -0.39
CA MET A 1 -13.70 24.55 -1.32
C MET A 1 -12.77 25.73 -1.16
N THR A 2 -11.56 25.51 -0.68
CA THR A 2 -10.53 26.52 -0.59
C THR A 2 -10.06 26.88 -2.00
N ARG A 3 -10.17 28.14 -2.36
CA ARG A 3 -9.81 28.63 -3.70
C ARG A 3 -8.26 28.63 -3.80
N HIS A 4 -7.72 28.23 -4.97
CA HIS A 4 -6.29 28.40 -5.23
C HIS A 4 -5.91 29.90 -5.21
N LEU A 5 -4.72 30.19 -4.71
CA LEU A 5 -4.13 31.53 -4.84
C LEU A 5 -3.57 31.73 -6.26
N THR A 6 -3.43 32.98 -6.66
CA THR A 6 -2.84 33.31 -7.97
C THR A 6 -1.33 33.07 -7.92
N LEU A 7 -0.86 32.18 -8.77
CA LEU A 7 0.58 31.87 -8.90
C LEU A 7 1.32 32.98 -9.66
N GLY A 8 2.54 33.26 -9.26
CA GLY A 8 3.45 34.19 -9.92
C GLY A 8 3.89 33.73 -11.33
N PRO A 9 4.67 34.54 -12.06
CA PRO A 9 5.21 34.19 -13.37
C PRO A 9 6.41 33.25 -13.27
N GLY A 10 6.70 32.48 -14.33
CA GLY A 10 7.86 31.63 -14.46
C GLY A 10 7.52 30.23 -14.97
N ALA A 11 8.48 29.59 -15.65
CA ALA A 11 8.27 28.29 -16.30
C ALA A 11 7.88 27.16 -15.32
N GLU A 12 8.33 27.24 -14.08
CA GLU A 12 7.94 26.32 -13.01
C GLU A 12 6.47 26.55 -12.64
N PHE A 13 6.05 27.79 -12.40
CA PHE A 13 4.65 28.12 -12.15
C PHE A 13 3.74 27.88 -13.36
N ASP A 14 4.27 27.94 -14.60
CA ASP A 14 3.54 27.53 -15.78
C ASP A 14 3.23 26.03 -15.75
N ALA A 15 4.20 25.20 -15.35
CA ALA A 15 4.00 23.78 -15.15
C ALA A 15 2.97 23.51 -14.03
N VAL A 16 3.07 24.19 -12.89
CA VAL A 16 2.09 24.06 -11.79
C VAL A 16 0.68 24.47 -12.26
N ARG A 17 0.55 25.56 -13.03
CA ARG A 17 -0.76 25.96 -13.62
C ARG A 17 -1.35 24.86 -14.50
N SER A 18 -0.54 24.27 -15.39
CA SER A 18 -0.99 23.14 -16.22
C SER A 18 -1.48 21.95 -15.38
N LEU A 19 -0.74 21.61 -14.31
CA LEU A 19 -1.15 20.56 -13.37
C LEU A 19 -2.49 20.91 -12.67
N LEU A 20 -2.66 22.15 -12.20
CA LEU A 20 -3.88 22.60 -11.55
C LEU A 20 -5.09 22.60 -12.50
N GLU A 21 -4.89 23.00 -13.76
CA GLU A 21 -5.92 22.90 -14.79
C GLU A 21 -6.33 21.44 -15.03
N ARG A 22 -5.36 20.53 -15.07
CA ARG A 22 -5.59 19.09 -15.22
C ARG A 22 -6.35 18.50 -14.05
N TRP A 23 -5.97 18.86 -12.84
CA TRP A 23 -6.59 18.32 -11.62
C TRP A 23 -7.96 18.94 -11.32
N GLY A 24 -8.17 20.23 -11.62
CA GLY A 24 -9.42 20.93 -11.34
C GLY A 24 -9.81 20.79 -9.86
N THR A 25 -11.00 20.27 -9.58
CA THR A 25 -11.51 20.08 -8.20
C THR A 25 -10.80 18.98 -7.39
N ARG A 26 -9.89 18.22 -8.02
CA ARG A 26 -9.05 17.18 -7.35
C ARG A 26 -7.95 17.81 -6.50
N ALA A 27 -7.61 19.07 -6.75
CA ALA A 27 -6.67 19.85 -5.97
C ALA A 27 -7.38 20.98 -5.23
N THR A 28 -6.87 21.37 -4.06
CA THR A 28 -7.49 22.40 -3.23
C THR A 28 -6.46 23.21 -2.44
N GLY A 29 -6.68 24.54 -2.32
CA GLY A 29 -5.89 25.41 -1.44
C GLY A 29 -4.43 25.62 -1.85
N ILE A 30 -4.06 25.36 -3.11
CA ILE A 30 -2.70 25.47 -3.61
C ILE A 30 -2.37 26.93 -3.97
N GLY A 31 -1.10 27.32 -3.73
CA GLY A 31 -0.56 28.65 -4.09
C GLY A 31 -0.01 29.45 -2.91
N ASP A 32 -0.12 28.96 -1.69
CA ASP A 32 0.55 29.47 -0.51
C ASP A 32 1.80 28.59 -0.19
N ASP A 33 2.65 29.05 0.74
CA ASP A 33 3.88 28.35 1.16
C ASP A 33 3.62 27.00 1.84
N GLY A 34 2.38 26.73 2.27
CA GLY A 34 1.99 25.47 2.89
C GLY A 34 0.49 25.22 2.84
N ALA A 35 0.11 23.96 3.04
CA ALA A 35 -1.28 23.54 3.16
C ALA A 35 -1.75 23.59 4.61
N VAL A 36 -2.96 24.12 4.85
CA VAL A 36 -3.61 24.10 6.15
C VAL A 36 -4.70 23.03 6.13
N LEU A 37 -4.58 22.05 7.01
CA LEU A 37 -5.51 20.91 7.09
C LEU A 37 -6.06 20.80 8.52
N ASP A 38 -7.38 20.64 8.60
CA ASP A 38 -8.06 20.37 9.85
C ASP A 38 -8.04 18.87 10.18
N VAL A 39 -7.53 18.50 11.33
CA VAL A 39 -7.62 17.12 11.85
C VAL A 39 -8.88 17.02 12.72
N PRO A 40 -9.79 16.08 12.46
CA PRO A 40 -11.01 15.92 13.26
C PRO A 40 -10.71 15.72 14.75
N THR A 41 -11.49 16.37 15.61
CA THR A 41 -11.36 16.29 17.07
C THR A 41 -11.38 14.82 17.53
N GLY A 42 -10.43 14.44 18.38
CA GLY A 42 -10.29 13.07 18.89
C GLY A 42 -9.55 12.11 17.95
N SER A 43 -9.11 12.58 16.78
CA SER A 43 -8.24 11.84 15.87
C SER A 43 -6.78 12.25 16.02
N ARG A 44 -5.89 11.35 15.62
CA ARG A 44 -4.45 11.59 15.46
C ARG A 44 -4.13 11.77 13.99
N LEU A 45 -3.24 12.69 13.68
CA LEU A 45 -2.66 12.83 12.34
C LEU A 45 -1.78 11.62 12.05
N VAL A 46 -1.94 11.03 10.87
CA VAL A 46 -1.10 9.97 10.30
C VAL A 46 -0.44 10.52 9.05
N VAL A 47 0.88 10.39 8.95
CA VAL A 47 1.65 10.90 7.82
C VAL A 47 2.61 9.82 7.36
N SER A 48 2.67 9.58 6.05
CA SER A 48 3.69 8.75 5.43
C SER A 48 4.17 9.39 4.14
N THR A 49 5.32 8.92 3.64
CA THR A 49 5.86 9.34 2.35
C THR A 49 6.45 8.14 1.63
N ASP A 50 6.19 8.06 0.34
CA ASP A 50 6.70 7.00 -0.53
C ASP A 50 7.29 7.60 -1.80
N SER A 51 8.26 6.91 -2.42
CA SER A 51 8.97 7.36 -3.60
C SER A 51 8.92 6.32 -4.71
N THR A 52 8.37 6.70 -5.84
CA THR A 52 8.37 5.90 -7.07
C THR A 52 9.37 6.50 -8.07
N VAL A 53 10.39 5.73 -8.44
CA VAL A 53 11.52 6.19 -9.26
C VAL A 53 11.66 5.31 -10.50
N GLU A 54 11.82 5.95 -11.67
CA GLU A 54 12.11 5.29 -12.95
C GLU A 54 13.39 4.43 -12.86
N GLU A 55 13.38 3.25 -13.46
CA GLU A 55 14.44 2.23 -13.43
C GLU A 55 14.65 1.55 -12.05
N VAL A 56 13.83 1.91 -11.05
CA VAL A 56 13.82 1.26 -9.74
C VAL A 56 12.48 0.55 -9.54
N HIS A 57 11.38 1.28 -9.60
CA HIS A 57 10.03 0.78 -9.34
C HIS A 57 9.24 0.53 -10.63
N PHE A 58 9.63 1.12 -11.74
CA PHE A 58 9.05 0.89 -13.07
C PHE A 58 10.07 1.18 -14.16
N ARG A 59 9.86 0.63 -15.34
CA ARG A 59 10.60 0.98 -16.55
C ARG A 59 9.69 1.63 -17.58
N ARG A 60 10.28 2.56 -18.33
CA ARG A 60 9.60 3.17 -19.46
C ARG A 60 9.15 2.11 -20.45
N GLY A 61 7.88 2.11 -20.84
CA GLY A 61 7.29 1.11 -21.72
C GLY A 61 6.56 -0.05 -21.04
N TRP A 62 6.76 -0.29 -19.74
CA TRP A 62 5.95 -1.25 -19.00
C TRP A 62 4.56 -0.70 -18.65
N LEU A 63 4.52 0.60 -18.33
CA LEU A 63 3.32 1.32 -17.91
C LEU A 63 3.09 2.55 -18.78
N SER A 64 1.83 2.93 -18.94
CA SER A 64 1.50 4.25 -19.45
C SER A 64 1.81 5.34 -18.41
N PRO A 65 1.97 6.60 -18.82
CA PRO A 65 2.16 7.71 -17.88
C PRO A 65 1.05 7.83 -16.83
N GLU A 66 -0.19 7.56 -17.21
CA GLU A 66 -1.34 7.56 -16.28
C GLU A 66 -1.22 6.44 -15.24
N GLU A 67 -0.82 5.24 -15.66
CA GLU A 67 -0.61 4.11 -14.76
C GLU A 67 0.51 4.38 -13.76
N ILE A 68 1.58 5.07 -14.17
CA ILE A 68 2.67 5.48 -13.27
C ILE A 68 2.13 6.42 -12.18
N GLY A 69 1.37 7.45 -12.57
CA GLY A 69 0.77 8.39 -11.62
C GLY A 69 -0.22 7.72 -10.66
N TRP A 70 -1.11 6.87 -11.18
CA TRP A 70 -2.06 6.09 -10.38
C TRP A 70 -1.34 5.22 -9.36
N ARG A 71 -0.42 4.37 -9.85
CA ARG A 71 0.31 3.41 -9.03
C ARG A 71 1.09 4.08 -7.91
N ALA A 72 1.87 5.12 -8.21
CA ALA A 72 2.65 5.86 -7.21
C ALA A 72 1.75 6.43 -6.11
N THR A 73 0.58 6.95 -6.47
CA THR A 73 -0.36 7.53 -5.50
C THR A 73 -1.01 6.44 -4.64
N MET A 74 -1.40 5.32 -5.24
CA MET A 74 -2.02 4.22 -4.50
C MET A 74 -1.02 3.50 -3.59
N ALA A 75 0.26 3.37 -4.01
CA ALA A 75 1.34 2.86 -3.17
C ALA A 75 1.48 3.68 -1.88
N ALA A 76 1.64 4.98 -2.00
CA ALA A 76 1.74 5.87 -0.82
C ALA A 76 0.49 5.81 0.08
N LEU A 77 -0.71 5.74 -0.52
CA LEU A 77 -1.97 5.64 0.23
C LEU A 77 -2.14 4.29 0.95
N SER A 78 -1.41 3.26 0.52
CA SER A 78 -1.43 1.93 1.17
C SER A 78 -0.97 2.00 2.63
N ASP A 79 -0.03 2.89 2.96
CA ASP A 79 0.39 3.13 4.33
C ASP A 79 -0.76 3.65 5.21
N LEU A 80 -1.59 4.55 4.68
CA LEU A 80 -2.77 5.00 5.41
C LEU A 80 -3.77 3.86 5.61
N ALA A 81 -3.91 2.97 4.63
CA ALA A 81 -4.76 1.80 4.75
C ALA A 81 -4.25 0.86 5.85
N ALA A 82 -2.94 0.58 5.89
CA ALA A 82 -2.31 -0.23 6.93
C ALA A 82 -2.50 0.37 8.34
N MET A 83 -2.52 1.70 8.43
CA MET A 83 -2.77 2.43 9.69
C MET A 83 -4.26 2.60 10.02
N GLY A 84 -5.18 2.14 9.16
CA GLY A 84 -6.63 2.33 9.33
C GLY A 84 -7.04 3.80 9.30
N ALA A 85 -6.28 4.65 8.61
CA ALA A 85 -6.50 6.09 8.56
C ALA A 85 -7.38 6.51 7.38
N ALA A 86 -8.23 7.51 7.62
CA ALA A 86 -8.97 8.18 6.55
C ALA A 86 -8.08 9.28 5.92
N PRO A 87 -8.03 9.40 4.59
CA PRO A 87 -7.21 10.41 3.93
C PRO A 87 -7.66 11.83 4.23
N LEU A 88 -6.69 12.76 4.36
CA LEU A 88 -6.89 14.20 4.42
C LEU A 88 -6.36 14.91 3.17
N GLY A 89 -5.29 14.38 2.59
CA GLY A 89 -4.69 14.94 1.39
C GLY A 89 -3.40 14.28 0.98
N VAL A 90 -2.91 14.67 -0.20
CA VAL A 90 -1.62 14.25 -0.73
C VAL A 90 -0.78 15.47 -1.12
N LEU A 91 0.53 15.41 -0.86
CA LEU A 91 1.55 16.34 -1.32
C LEU A 91 2.46 15.62 -2.32
N LEU A 92 2.87 16.33 -3.36
CA LEU A 92 3.61 15.76 -4.48
C LEU A 92 4.94 16.49 -4.66
N ALA A 93 6.07 15.79 -4.54
CA ALA A 93 7.35 16.31 -4.99
C ALA A 93 7.74 15.54 -6.26
N LEU A 94 7.68 16.23 -7.41
CA LEU A 94 7.87 15.64 -8.73
C LEU A 94 9.23 16.06 -9.30
N THR A 95 10.08 15.09 -9.59
CA THR A 95 11.30 15.31 -10.37
C THR A 95 11.05 14.87 -11.81
N VAL A 96 11.06 15.83 -12.74
CA VAL A 96 10.60 15.62 -14.12
C VAL A 96 11.74 15.86 -15.10
N PRO A 97 12.36 14.81 -15.67
CA PRO A 97 13.37 14.96 -16.70
C PRO A 97 12.76 15.46 -18.01
N ARG A 98 13.61 16.09 -18.86
CA ARG A 98 13.17 16.66 -20.14
C ARG A 98 12.38 15.66 -20.99
N ALA A 99 12.78 14.38 -20.97
CA ALA A 99 12.14 13.32 -21.73
C ALA A 99 10.68 12.99 -21.30
N TRP A 100 10.27 13.46 -20.12
CA TRP A 100 8.92 13.22 -19.58
C TRP A 100 8.02 14.45 -19.64
N ARG A 101 8.51 15.63 -20.08
CA ARG A 101 7.74 16.87 -20.05
C ARG A 101 6.45 16.77 -20.84
N ASP A 102 6.50 16.17 -22.04
CA ASP A 102 5.30 15.99 -22.89
C ASP A 102 4.31 14.95 -22.36
N ALA A 103 4.73 14.12 -21.40
CA ALA A 103 3.91 13.12 -20.76
C ALA A 103 3.46 13.51 -19.33
N LEU A 104 3.92 14.65 -18.81
CA LEU A 104 3.64 15.08 -17.43
C LEU A 104 2.13 15.23 -17.17
N ASP A 105 1.38 15.79 -18.10
CA ASP A 105 -0.08 15.92 -17.98
C ASP A 105 -0.78 14.57 -17.83
N ARG A 106 -0.26 13.53 -18.48
CA ARG A 106 -0.78 12.17 -18.39
C ARG A 106 -0.42 11.52 -17.05
N VAL A 107 0.79 11.74 -16.53
CA VAL A 107 1.15 11.33 -15.17
C VAL A 107 0.23 12.01 -14.15
N ALA A 108 0.04 13.33 -14.29
CA ALA A 108 -0.85 14.10 -13.43
C ALA A 108 -2.31 13.62 -13.50
N GLN A 109 -2.77 13.18 -14.69
CA GLN A 109 -4.08 12.56 -14.82
C GLN A 109 -4.22 11.33 -13.93
N GLY A 110 -3.25 10.41 -13.96
CA GLY A 110 -3.27 9.21 -13.13
C GLY A 110 -3.24 9.53 -11.63
N ILE A 111 -2.42 10.50 -11.21
CA ILE A 111 -2.39 10.99 -9.81
C ILE A 111 -3.79 11.53 -9.42
N GLY A 112 -4.37 12.37 -10.26
CA GLY A 112 -5.69 12.95 -10.01
C GLY A 112 -6.81 11.91 -9.94
N ASP A 113 -6.77 10.87 -10.77
CA ASP A 113 -7.76 9.79 -10.76
C ASP A 113 -7.63 8.94 -9.48
N ALA A 114 -6.41 8.66 -9.03
CA ALA A 114 -6.14 8.01 -7.75
C ALA A 114 -6.61 8.86 -6.56
N ALA A 115 -6.40 10.20 -6.61
CA ALA A 115 -6.87 11.13 -5.60
C ALA A 115 -8.41 11.12 -5.47
N VAL A 116 -9.13 11.12 -6.60
CA VAL A 116 -10.60 10.99 -6.62
C VAL A 116 -11.04 9.65 -6.05
N ARG A 117 -10.42 8.56 -6.52
CA ARG A 117 -10.77 7.18 -6.11
C ARG A 117 -10.63 6.99 -4.60
N SER A 118 -9.60 7.59 -4.01
CA SER A 118 -9.28 7.46 -2.58
C SER A 118 -9.92 8.52 -1.69
N GLY A 119 -10.53 9.57 -2.27
CA GLY A 119 -11.03 10.72 -1.52
C GLY A 119 -9.92 11.56 -0.86
N ALA A 120 -8.68 11.49 -1.40
CA ALA A 120 -7.50 12.20 -0.91
C ALA A 120 -7.18 13.38 -1.84
N PRO A 121 -7.65 14.61 -1.56
CA PRO A 121 -7.38 15.76 -2.43
C PRO A 121 -5.89 16.07 -2.51
N ILE A 122 -5.44 16.59 -3.65
CA ILE A 122 -4.10 17.11 -3.81
C ILE A 122 -4.06 18.50 -3.13
N VAL A 123 -3.21 18.65 -2.13
CA VAL A 123 -3.16 19.85 -1.27
C VAL A 123 -1.89 20.68 -1.45
N GLY A 124 -0.92 20.21 -2.21
CA GLY A 124 0.31 20.95 -2.48
C GLY A 124 1.38 20.09 -3.14
N GLY A 125 2.56 20.68 -3.31
CA GLY A 125 3.71 19.95 -3.84
C GLY A 125 4.77 20.87 -4.42
N ASP A 126 5.75 20.25 -5.07
CA ASP A 126 6.87 20.87 -5.73
C ASP A 126 7.14 20.17 -7.07
N VAL A 127 7.69 20.90 -8.03
CA VAL A 127 8.07 20.35 -9.36
C VAL A 127 9.48 20.82 -9.68
N THR A 128 10.39 19.88 -9.86
CA THR A 128 11.77 20.18 -10.19
C THR A 128 12.26 19.40 -11.41
N ASN A 129 13.39 19.79 -11.97
CA ASN A 129 14.04 19.07 -13.04
C ASN A 129 15.06 18.06 -12.49
N GLY A 130 15.24 16.93 -13.17
CA GLY A 130 16.24 15.93 -12.80
C GLY A 130 16.50 14.93 -13.93
N ASP A 131 17.27 13.89 -13.65
CA ASP A 131 17.73 12.93 -14.66
C ASP A 131 16.75 11.77 -14.88
N ARG A 132 15.90 11.47 -13.89
CA ARG A 132 14.88 10.39 -13.94
C ARG A 132 13.55 10.92 -13.43
N LEU A 133 12.46 10.35 -13.94
CA LEU A 133 11.15 10.61 -13.37
C LEU A 133 11.10 10.02 -11.96
N ALA A 134 10.84 10.88 -10.97
CA ALA A 134 10.62 10.46 -9.59
C ALA A 134 9.39 11.19 -9.03
N LEU A 135 8.54 10.43 -8.36
CA LEU A 135 7.35 10.91 -7.68
C LEU A 135 7.51 10.58 -6.20
N ALA A 136 7.83 11.58 -5.37
CA ALA A 136 7.75 11.44 -3.93
C ALA A 136 6.38 11.95 -3.48
N ILE A 137 5.57 11.07 -2.92
CA ILE A 137 4.19 11.35 -2.54
C ILE A 137 4.06 11.23 -1.03
N THR A 138 3.74 12.35 -0.39
CA THR A 138 3.44 12.38 1.03
C THR A 138 1.93 12.33 1.21
N VAL A 139 1.46 11.39 2.01
CA VAL A 139 0.05 11.18 2.32
C VAL A 139 -0.24 11.60 3.75
N LEU A 140 -1.33 12.33 3.92
CA LEU A 140 -1.83 12.78 5.20
C LEU A 140 -3.21 12.15 5.44
N GLY A 141 -3.39 11.64 6.63
CA GLY A 141 -4.66 11.02 7.04
C GLY A 141 -4.89 11.18 8.53
N HIS A 142 -6.02 10.69 8.98
CA HIS A 142 -6.35 10.72 10.41
C HIS A 142 -7.04 9.43 10.84
N ALA A 143 -6.82 9.06 12.10
CA ALA A 143 -7.55 7.96 12.74
C ALA A 143 -7.69 8.23 14.25
N PRO A 144 -8.82 7.88 14.88
CA PRO A 144 -8.95 7.96 16.33
C PRO A 144 -7.97 7.03 17.06
N ARG A 145 -7.74 5.87 16.51
CA ARG A 145 -6.80 4.86 16.98
C ARG A 145 -6.08 4.23 15.78
N PRO A 146 -4.97 4.81 15.31
CA PRO A 146 -4.21 4.24 14.24
C PRO A 146 -3.73 2.82 14.58
N LEU A 147 -3.84 1.89 13.64
CA LEU A 147 -3.19 0.59 13.73
C LEU A 147 -1.67 0.77 13.66
N SER A 148 -0.97 -0.24 14.12
CA SER A 148 0.50 -0.26 14.12
C SER A 148 0.97 -1.67 13.80
N ARG A 149 2.17 -1.80 13.26
CA ARG A 149 2.88 -3.10 13.11
C ARG A 149 3.14 -3.76 14.48
N GLY A 150 3.29 -2.95 15.54
CA GLY A 150 3.69 -3.39 16.89
C GLY A 150 2.53 -3.75 17.83
N GLY A 151 1.36 -4.10 17.32
CA GLY A 151 0.18 -4.36 18.14
C GLY A 151 -0.27 -5.82 18.23
N ALA A 152 0.32 -6.74 17.46
CA ALA A 152 -0.08 -8.15 17.43
C ALA A 152 0.18 -8.86 18.78
N ARG A 153 -0.69 -9.77 19.15
CA ARG A 153 -0.66 -10.47 20.44
C ARG A 153 -0.78 -11.97 20.25
N ALA A 154 -0.13 -12.72 21.11
CA ALA A 154 -0.31 -14.18 21.16
C ALA A 154 -1.80 -14.54 21.25
N GLY A 155 -2.25 -15.46 20.40
CA GLY A 155 -3.63 -15.87 20.24
C GLY A 155 -4.41 -15.09 19.17
N ASP A 156 -3.81 -14.08 18.54
CA ASP A 156 -4.40 -13.47 17.36
C ASP A 156 -4.31 -14.40 16.14
N THR A 157 -5.29 -14.26 15.24
CA THR A 157 -5.24 -14.89 13.92
C THR A 157 -4.61 -13.92 12.94
N LEU A 158 -3.75 -14.42 12.06
CA LEU A 158 -3.17 -13.67 10.94
C LEU A 158 -4.06 -13.80 9.71
N PHE A 159 -4.36 -12.67 9.09
CA PHE A 159 -5.19 -12.58 7.89
C PHE A 159 -4.46 -11.83 6.79
N VAL A 160 -4.82 -12.13 5.54
CA VAL A 160 -4.44 -11.31 4.38
C VAL A 160 -5.69 -10.93 3.58
N THR A 161 -5.69 -9.71 3.05
CA THR A 161 -6.73 -9.27 2.11
C THR A 161 -6.41 -9.72 0.69
N GLY A 162 -7.43 -9.96 -0.12
CA GLY A 162 -7.28 -10.25 -1.56
C GLY A 162 -6.52 -11.53 -1.87
N ARG A 163 -5.78 -11.52 -2.98
CA ARG A 163 -4.91 -12.61 -3.47
C ARG A 163 -3.54 -12.05 -3.83
N LEU A 164 -2.48 -12.82 -3.62
CA LEU A 164 -1.08 -12.41 -3.76
C LEU A 164 -0.42 -13.00 -5.02
N GLY A 165 0.67 -12.39 -5.46
CA GLY A 165 1.54 -12.87 -6.52
C GLY A 165 1.38 -12.16 -7.86
N GLY A 166 0.40 -11.25 -7.98
CA GLY A 166 0.12 -10.54 -9.24
C GLY A 166 1.27 -9.65 -9.71
N PRO A 167 1.70 -8.67 -8.91
CA PRO A 167 2.79 -7.77 -9.27
C PRO A 167 4.10 -8.51 -9.57
N GLY A 168 4.49 -9.46 -8.74
CA GLY A 168 5.68 -10.28 -8.94
C GLY A 168 5.63 -11.08 -10.25
N ALA A 169 4.47 -11.64 -10.61
CA ALA A 169 4.27 -12.35 -11.86
C ALA A 169 4.39 -11.41 -13.09
N ALA A 170 3.88 -10.18 -12.99
CA ALA A 170 4.03 -9.18 -14.03
C ALA A 170 5.50 -8.81 -14.24
N LEU A 171 6.22 -8.47 -13.16
CA LEU A 171 7.65 -8.16 -13.20
C LEU A 171 8.47 -9.29 -13.81
N ALA A 172 8.27 -10.53 -13.33
CA ALA A 172 8.96 -11.70 -13.86
C ALA A 172 8.70 -11.95 -15.36
N SER A 173 7.50 -11.59 -15.86
CA SER A 173 7.19 -11.69 -17.29
C SER A 173 7.97 -10.65 -18.09
N TRP A 174 7.95 -9.37 -17.70
CA TRP A 174 8.70 -8.31 -18.38
C TRP A 174 10.21 -8.52 -18.35
N GLU A 175 10.76 -9.04 -17.25
CA GLU A 175 12.19 -9.40 -17.16
C GLU A 175 12.56 -10.50 -18.16
N ARG A 176 11.68 -11.47 -18.40
CA ARG A 176 11.81 -12.48 -19.46
C ARG A 176 11.46 -11.97 -20.85
N ARG A 177 11.12 -10.68 -20.98
CA ARG A 177 10.68 -10.04 -22.23
C ARG A 177 9.43 -10.70 -22.84
N THR A 178 8.53 -11.13 -21.99
CA THR A 178 7.20 -11.64 -22.34
C THR A 178 6.12 -10.75 -21.75
N GLU A 179 4.95 -10.75 -22.38
CA GLU A 179 3.80 -10.02 -21.81
C GLU A 179 3.25 -10.76 -20.60
N PRO A 180 2.97 -10.05 -19.49
CA PRO A 180 2.28 -10.63 -18.36
C PRO A 180 0.83 -10.97 -18.72
N SER A 181 0.17 -11.83 -17.94
CA SER A 181 -1.27 -11.98 -18.03
C SER A 181 -1.99 -10.68 -17.69
N ASP A 182 -3.19 -10.48 -18.26
CA ASP A 182 -3.98 -9.25 -18.03
C ASP A 182 -4.22 -9.01 -16.53
N GLU A 183 -4.50 -10.07 -15.77
CA GLU A 183 -4.74 -9.97 -14.32
C GLU A 183 -3.46 -9.57 -13.57
N ALA A 184 -2.31 -10.18 -13.88
CA ALA A 184 -1.03 -9.84 -13.26
C ALA A 184 -0.62 -8.39 -13.60
N ARG A 185 -0.76 -8.00 -14.87
CA ARG A 185 -0.50 -6.64 -15.34
C ARG A 185 -1.40 -5.63 -14.63
N ALA A 186 -2.69 -5.90 -14.54
CA ALA A 186 -3.64 -5.03 -13.87
C ALA A 186 -3.31 -4.85 -12.39
N ARG A 187 -2.90 -5.91 -11.70
CA ARG A 187 -2.49 -5.85 -10.29
C ARG A 187 -1.25 -4.96 -10.10
N PHE A 188 -0.30 -5.00 -11.03
CA PHE A 188 0.88 -4.14 -10.99
C PHE A 188 0.57 -2.69 -11.39
N ALA A 189 -0.16 -2.49 -12.49
CA ALA A 189 -0.42 -1.17 -13.06
C ALA A 189 -1.47 -0.35 -12.29
N HIS A 190 -2.48 -1.03 -11.75
CA HIS A 190 -3.62 -0.42 -11.07
C HIS A 190 -3.83 -1.02 -9.66
N PRO A 191 -2.83 -0.93 -8.77
CA PRO A 191 -3.05 -1.33 -7.38
C PRO A 191 -4.16 -0.47 -6.77
N GLU A 192 -4.81 -1.02 -5.75
CA GLU A 192 -5.85 -0.34 -4.97
C GLU A 192 -5.43 -0.27 -3.51
N ALA A 193 -5.20 0.92 -2.98
CA ALA A 193 -5.01 1.12 -1.55
C ALA A 193 -6.26 0.67 -0.78
N ARG A 194 -6.11 -0.23 0.17
CA ARG A 194 -7.20 -0.85 0.93
C ARG A 194 -7.74 0.04 2.05
N LEU A 195 -7.98 1.34 1.76
CA LEU A 195 -8.35 2.36 2.76
C LEU A 195 -9.60 1.99 3.55
N ALA A 196 -10.70 1.66 2.88
CA ALA A 196 -11.94 1.27 3.56
C ALA A 196 -11.76 0.00 4.40
N ALA A 197 -11.00 -0.97 3.87
CA ALA A 197 -10.68 -2.21 4.56
C ALA A 197 -9.85 -1.94 5.83
N GLY A 198 -8.81 -1.11 5.74
CA GLY A 198 -8.00 -0.72 6.90
C GLY A 198 -8.81 -0.02 7.98
N GLN A 199 -9.67 0.94 7.59
CA GLN A 199 -10.57 1.63 8.53
C GLN A 199 -11.54 0.66 9.21
N TRP A 200 -12.13 -0.26 8.44
CA TRP A 200 -13.01 -1.29 8.99
C TRP A 200 -12.27 -2.17 10.01
N LEU A 201 -11.06 -2.63 9.66
CA LEU A 201 -10.23 -3.46 10.54
C LEU A 201 -9.87 -2.73 11.84
N ALA A 202 -9.50 -1.45 11.77
CA ALA A 202 -9.23 -0.61 12.95
C ALA A 202 -10.47 -0.45 13.85
N ALA A 203 -11.65 -0.28 13.26
CA ALA A 203 -12.91 -0.19 13.98
C ALA A 203 -13.34 -1.54 14.59
N ASN A 204 -12.98 -2.66 13.97
CA ASN A 204 -13.37 -4.01 14.37
C ASN A 204 -12.24 -4.79 15.08
N ARG A 205 -11.40 -4.08 15.85
CA ARG A 205 -10.44 -4.63 16.80
C ARG A 205 -9.23 -5.35 16.21
N ALA A 206 -8.86 -5.12 14.96
CA ALA A 206 -7.53 -5.52 14.53
C ALA A 206 -6.50 -4.96 15.52
N THR A 207 -5.51 -5.77 15.85
CA THR A 207 -4.47 -5.44 16.84
C THR A 207 -3.22 -4.89 16.17
N ALA A 208 -2.88 -5.41 14.98
CA ALA A 208 -1.80 -4.91 14.16
C ALA A 208 -2.14 -5.04 12.68
N ALA A 209 -1.51 -4.19 11.87
CA ALA A 209 -1.55 -4.30 10.42
C ALA A 209 -0.27 -3.74 9.80
N ILE A 210 0.04 -4.25 8.60
CA ILE A 210 1.06 -3.77 7.68
C ILE A 210 0.53 -4.00 6.26
N ASP A 211 0.85 -3.13 5.31
CA ASP A 211 0.64 -3.44 3.90
C ASP A 211 1.75 -4.36 3.37
N ILE A 212 1.46 -5.08 2.31
CA ILE A 212 2.41 -6.00 1.69
C ILE A 212 3.09 -5.28 0.54
N SER A 213 4.30 -4.78 0.79
CA SER A 213 5.14 -4.05 -0.15
C SER A 213 6.42 -4.81 -0.54
N ASP A 214 7.02 -5.56 0.39
CA ASP A 214 8.25 -6.34 0.19
C ASP A 214 7.99 -7.84 0.01
N GLY A 215 6.73 -8.23 0.02
CA GLY A 215 6.23 -9.59 -0.03
C GLY A 215 5.85 -10.13 1.35
N LEU A 216 4.88 -11.05 1.36
CA LEU A 216 4.28 -11.57 2.60
C LEU A 216 5.34 -12.10 3.58
N SER A 217 6.39 -12.75 3.09
CA SER A 217 7.47 -13.27 3.94
C SER A 217 8.23 -12.17 4.68
N GLY A 218 8.57 -11.08 3.97
CA GLY A 218 9.27 -9.93 4.53
C GLY A 218 8.40 -9.16 5.52
N ASP A 219 7.20 -8.78 5.07
CA ASP A 219 6.29 -7.95 5.85
C ASP A 219 5.76 -8.65 7.10
N ALA A 220 5.55 -9.98 7.04
CA ALA A 220 5.26 -10.77 8.25
C ALA A 220 6.42 -10.74 9.24
N GLY A 221 7.67 -10.74 8.77
CA GLY A 221 8.86 -10.56 9.60
C GLY A 221 8.88 -9.20 10.28
N HIS A 222 8.56 -8.13 9.57
CA HIS A 222 8.47 -6.78 10.11
C HIS A 222 7.37 -6.65 11.18
N LEU A 223 6.19 -7.22 10.93
CA LEU A 223 5.10 -7.24 11.90
C LEU A 223 5.48 -8.04 13.15
N ALA A 224 6.10 -9.22 12.97
CA ALA A 224 6.55 -10.07 14.07
C ALA A 224 7.58 -9.36 14.94
N ALA A 225 8.61 -8.76 14.32
CA ALA A 225 9.66 -8.03 15.02
C ALA A 225 9.11 -6.82 15.78
N ALA A 226 8.27 -6.00 15.14
CA ALA A 226 7.67 -4.82 15.76
C ALA A 226 6.75 -5.16 16.94
N SER A 227 6.12 -6.34 16.92
CA SER A 227 5.20 -6.82 17.96
C SER A 227 5.89 -7.68 19.04
N GLY A 228 7.13 -8.14 18.81
CA GLY A 228 7.84 -9.06 19.71
C GLY A 228 7.15 -10.44 19.82
N VAL A 229 6.61 -10.93 18.73
CA VAL A 229 5.82 -12.18 18.68
C VAL A 229 6.36 -13.14 17.61
N ARG A 230 5.92 -14.39 17.67
CA ARG A 230 6.10 -15.33 16.57
C ARG A 230 4.87 -15.33 15.68
N CYS A 231 5.06 -14.98 14.41
CA CYS A 231 4.04 -15.15 13.36
C CYS A 231 4.22 -16.52 12.69
N VAL A 232 3.20 -17.36 12.76
CA VAL A 232 3.19 -18.70 12.14
C VAL A 232 2.29 -18.67 10.93
N LEU A 233 2.86 -18.77 9.73
CA LEU A 233 2.13 -18.77 8.47
C LEU A 233 1.79 -20.21 8.06
N ARG A 234 0.53 -20.46 7.73
CA ARG A 234 0.04 -21.71 7.11
C ARG A 234 0.06 -21.54 5.60
N LEU A 235 1.03 -22.14 4.95
CA LEU A 235 1.31 -21.86 3.54
C LEU A 235 0.18 -22.32 2.62
N GLU A 236 -0.50 -23.42 2.94
CA GLU A 236 -1.64 -23.94 2.18
C GLU A 236 -2.88 -23.03 2.23
N ALA A 237 -2.90 -22.06 3.17
CA ALA A 237 -4.00 -21.11 3.32
C ALA A 237 -3.73 -19.77 2.61
N VAL A 238 -2.52 -19.53 2.10
CA VAL A 238 -2.17 -18.26 1.43
C VAL A 238 -2.91 -18.17 0.08
N PRO A 239 -3.75 -17.14 -0.12
CA PRO A 239 -4.51 -16.99 -1.35
C PRO A 239 -3.62 -16.45 -2.47
N CYS A 240 -3.27 -17.30 -3.43
CA CYS A 240 -2.47 -16.94 -4.60
C CYS A 240 -3.34 -16.53 -5.79
N LEU A 241 -2.80 -15.68 -6.65
CA LEU A 241 -3.37 -15.40 -7.95
C LEU A 241 -3.34 -16.68 -8.81
N ALA A 242 -4.32 -16.87 -9.69
CA ALA A 242 -4.37 -18.04 -10.56
C ALA A 242 -3.09 -18.15 -11.42
N GLY A 243 -2.48 -19.34 -11.42
CA GLY A 243 -1.26 -19.61 -12.18
C GLY A 243 0.04 -19.10 -11.51
N VAL A 244 -0.03 -18.45 -10.35
CA VAL A 244 1.16 -18.04 -9.58
C VAL A 244 1.48 -19.13 -8.55
N SER A 245 2.77 -19.49 -8.46
CA SER A 245 3.20 -20.44 -7.45
C SER A 245 3.14 -19.82 -6.05
N LEU A 246 2.94 -20.65 -5.03
CA LEU A 246 2.97 -20.19 -3.64
C LEU A 246 4.29 -19.47 -3.31
N ARG A 247 5.43 -20.02 -3.77
CA ARG A 247 6.74 -19.42 -3.55
C ARG A 247 6.83 -18.01 -4.13
N ASP A 248 6.34 -17.82 -5.35
CA ASP A 248 6.36 -16.51 -6.01
C ASP A 248 5.41 -15.51 -5.31
N ALA A 249 4.25 -15.98 -4.86
CA ALA A 249 3.30 -15.17 -4.09
C ALA A 249 3.87 -14.70 -2.73
N LEU A 250 4.68 -15.53 -2.06
CA LEU A 250 5.30 -15.20 -0.78
C LEU A 250 6.34 -14.07 -0.87
N VAL A 251 7.00 -13.94 -2.02
CA VAL A 251 8.05 -12.94 -2.27
C VAL A 251 7.60 -11.82 -3.23
N SER A 252 6.36 -11.86 -3.67
CA SER A 252 5.79 -10.82 -4.52
C SER A 252 5.64 -9.54 -3.73
N GLY A 253 6.49 -8.57 -4.00
CA GLY A 253 6.35 -7.20 -3.49
C GLY A 253 5.27 -6.42 -4.24
N GLU A 254 5.00 -5.21 -3.74
CA GLU A 254 4.10 -4.21 -4.36
C GLU A 254 2.65 -4.69 -4.51
N GLU A 255 2.22 -5.59 -3.62
CA GLU A 255 0.87 -6.12 -3.59
C GLU A 255 -0.16 -5.09 -3.10
N TYR A 256 0.24 -4.26 -2.13
CA TYR A 256 -0.62 -3.28 -1.45
C TYR A 256 -1.91 -3.88 -0.89
N GLU A 257 -1.89 -5.19 -0.61
CA GLU A 257 -2.84 -5.88 0.25
C GLU A 257 -2.41 -5.71 1.72
N LEU A 258 -3.29 -6.01 2.67
CA LEU A 258 -3.01 -5.87 4.10
C LEU A 258 -2.75 -7.24 4.73
N LEU A 259 -1.64 -7.35 5.48
CA LEU A 259 -1.43 -8.40 6.46
C LEU A 259 -1.89 -7.88 7.83
N VAL A 260 -2.78 -8.61 8.49
CA VAL A 260 -3.49 -8.15 9.68
C VAL A 260 -3.45 -9.20 10.78
N ALA A 261 -3.25 -8.77 12.02
CA ALA A 261 -3.49 -9.58 13.20
C ALA A 261 -4.80 -9.12 13.87
N ALA A 262 -5.67 -10.07 14.19
CA ALA A 262 -6.92 -9.78 14.88
C ALA A 262 -7.34 -10.90 15.84
N PRO A 263 -7.94 -10.58 16.99
CA PRO A 263 -8.40 -11.57 17.95
C PRO A 263 -9.70 -12.20 17.46
N THR A 264 -9.63 -13.44 16.98
CA THR A 264 -10.77 -14.26 16.59
C THR A 264 -10.74 -15.59 17.33
N GLY A 265 -11.92 -16.18 17.60
CA GLY A 265 -11.99 -17.47 18.30
C GLY A 265 -11.43 -17.44 19.74
N GLY A 266 -11.80 -18.43 20.54
CA GLY A 266 -11.18 -18.67 21.86
C GLY A 266 -11.98 -18.18 23.06
N GLY A 267 -12.09 -19.08 24.05
CA GLY A 267 -12.85 -18.92 25.26
C GLY A 267 -12.27 -17.85 26.19
N GLY A 268 -13.10 -16.94 26.55
CA GLY A 268 -12.92 -15.91 27.57
C GLY A 268 -14.21 -15.13 27.69
N ASP A 269 -14.40 -14.37 28.77
CA ASP A 269 -15.63 -13.65 29.18
C ASP A 269 -16.27 -12.69 28.16
N ARG A 270 -15.74 -12.61 26.94
CA ARG A 270 -16.34 -11.86 25.81
C ARG A 270 -16.38 -12.75 24.59
N ALA A 271 -17.58 -13.06 24.11
CA ALA A 271 -17.78 -13.75 22.82
C ALA A 271 -17.00 -13.02 21.73
N ARG A 272 -15.97 -13.68 21.16
CA ARG A 272 -15.24 -13.25 19.96
C ARG A 272 -15.92 -13.92 18.78
N ALA A 273 -16.05 -13.20 17.68
CA ALA A 273 -16.49 -13.79 16.42
C ALA A 273 -15.56 -14.95 16.04
N SER A 274 -16.08 -15.99 15.44
CA SER A 274 -15.25 -17.01 14.83
C SER A 274 -14.42 -16.40 13.68
N THR A 275 -13.38 -17.08 13.24
CA THR A 275 -12.56 -16.64 12.11
C THR A 275 -13.40 -16.45 10.85
N GLU A 276 -14.35 -17.38 10.62
CA GLU A 276 -15.26 -17.35 9.48
C GLU A 276 -16.26 -16.18 9.56
N GLU A 277 -16.85 -15.93 10.73
CA GLU A 277 -17.76 -14.79 10.95
C GLU A 277 -17.03 -13.47 10.75
N PHE A 278 -15.78 -13.32 11.23
CA PHE A 278 -14.99 -12.12 11.06
C PHE A 278 -14.67 -11.87 9.58
N SER A 279 -14.21 -12.91 8.85
CA SER A 279 -13.96 -12.84 7.41
C SER A 279 -15.22 -12.50 6.60
N ALA A 280 -16.36 -13.11 6.94
CA ALA A 280 -17.64 -12.85 6.28
C ALA A 280 -18.13 -11.42 6.51
N ALA A 281 -18.06 -10.93 7.76
CA ALA A 281 -18.43 -9.55 8.09
C ALA A 281 -17.52 -8.52 7.37
N PHE A 282 -16.22 -8.81 7.29
CA PHE A 282 -15.28 -7.99 6.53
C PHE A 282 -15.67 -7.94 5.05
N ALA A 283 -15.87 -9.09 4.41
CA ALA A 283 -16.20 -9.16 2.99
C ALA A 283 -17.52 -8.42 2.68
N ALA A 284 -18.53 -8.58 3.52
CA ALA A 284 -19.81 -7.88 3.39
C ALA A 284 -19.65 -6.35 3.46
N ALA A 285 -18.77 -5.86 4.33
CA ALA A 285 -18.52 -4.42 4.51
C ALA A 285 -17.60 -3.82 3.44
N ASN A 286 -16.81 -4.65 2.74
CA ASN A 286 -15.77 -4.20 1.81
C ASN A 286 -16.01 -4.67 0.36
N GLY A 287 -17.27 -4.72 -0.07
CA GLY A 287 -17.62 -4.99 -1.48
C GLY A 287 -17.23 -6.38 -1.98
N GLY A 288 -17.14 -7.37 -1.08
CA GLY A 288 -16.75 -8.73 -1.41
C GLY A 288 -15.24 -8.99 -1.40
N LEU A 289 -14.41 -8.00 -1.00
CA LEU A 289 -12.97 -8.22 -0.80
C LEU A 289 -12.76 -9.36 0.21
N SER A 290 -11.96 -10.36 -0.16
CA SER A 290 -11.69 -11.48 0.75
C SER A 290 -10.75 -11.07 1.89
N LEU A 291 -10.98 -11.65 3.07
CA LEU A 291 -10.06 -11.64 4.20
C LEU A 291 -9.80 -13.09 4.59
N THR A 292 -8.62 -13.59 4.28
CA THR A 292 -8.26 -15.01 4.41
C THR A 292 -7.39 -15.23 5.63
N ALA A 293 -7.79 -16.12 6.53
CA ALA A 293 -6.98 -16.52 7.67
C ALA A 293 -5.82 -17.40 7.21
N ILE A 294 -4.59 -16.88 7.33
CA ILE A 294 -3.37 -17.52 6.83
C ILE A 294 -2.41 -17.99 7.94
N GLY A 295 -2.77 -17.80 9.20
CA GLY A 295 -1.86 -18.16 10.28
C GLY A 295 -2.34 -17.73 11.65
N ARG A 296 -1.42 -17.75 12.58
CA ARG A 296 -1.63 -17.39 13.99
C ARG A 296 -0.43 -16.67 14.59
N VAL A 297 -0.67 -15.99 15.70
CA VAL A 297 0.36 -15.32 16.50
C VAL A 297 0.61 -16.12 17.76
N GLU A 298 1.88 -16.43 18.02
CA GLU A 298 2.34 -17.17 19.21
C GLU A 298 3.27 -16.30 20.07
N PRO A 299 3.43 -16.63 21.37
CA PRO A 299 4.48 -16.00 22.17
C PRO A 299 5.86 -16.25 21.55
N CYS A 300 6.73 -15.25 21.63
CA CYS A 300 8.13 -15.37 21.24
C CYS A 300 9.04 -14.97 22.39
N VAL A 301 10.20 -15.62 22.48
CA VAL A 301 11.29 -15.20 23.36
C VAL A 301 12.34 -14.52 22.48
N GLY A 302 12.48 -13.21 22.62
CA GLY A 302 13.42 -12.42 21.81
C GLY A 302 12.76 -11.37 20.94
N SER A 303 13.36 -11.08 19.79
CA SER A 303 12.99 -9.94 18.92
C SER A 303 11.80 -10.18 18.00
N GLY A 304 11.06 -11.25 18.16
CA GLY A 304 10.01 -11.64 17.22
C GLY A 304 10.56 -12.35 15.96
N GLU A 305 9.78 -13.27 15.42
CA GLU A 305 10.18 -14.06 14.26
C GLU A 305 8.97 -14.47 13.41
N VAL A 306 9.21 -14.76 12.14
CA VAL A 306 8.23 -15.41 11.28
C VAL A 306 8.68 -16.83 10.96
N VAL A 307 7.77 -17.77 11.06
CA VAL A 307 7.97 -19.18 10.68
C VAL A 307 6.82 -19.62 9.79
N ALA A 308 7.04 -20.64 8.99
CA ALA A 308 6.00 -21.21 8.16
C ALA A 308 5.81 -22.68 8.41
N GLU A 309 4.60 -23.14 8.21
CA GLU A 309 4.25 -24.55 8.21
C GLU A 309 3.41 -24.88 6.96
N GLU A 310 3.67 -26.05 6.41
CA GLU A 310 2.83 -26.63 5.36
C GLU A 310 2.23 -27.94 5.91
N ARG A 311 0.89 -27.97 6.02
CA ARG A 311 0.14 -29.06 6.64
C ARG A 311 0.66 -29.44 8.03
N GLY A 312 1.06 -28.43 8.82
CA GLY A 312 1.59 -28.61 10.18
C GLY A 312 3.07 -29.01 10.27
N VAL A 313 3.78 -29.06 9.13
CA VAL A 313 5.23 -29.35 9.12
C VAL A 313 6.00 -28.05 8.89
N PRO A 314 6.97 -27.70 9.75
CA PRO A 314 7.80 -26.52 9.56
C PRO A 314 8.55 -26.55 8.22
N VAL A 315 8.54 -25.42 7.50
CA VAL A 315 9.25 -25.23 6.23
C VAL A 315 9.99 -23.89 6.23
N ALA A 316 11.05 -23.82 5.43
CA ALA A 316 11.81 -22.57 5.27
C ALA A 316 11.01 -21.55 4.46
N LEU A 317 10.96 -20.29 4.93
CA LEU A 317 10.43 -19.18 4.18
C LEU A 317 11.49 -18.60 3.24
N PRO A 318 11.14 -18.23 2.01
CA PRO A 318 12.00 -17.39 1.17
C PRO A 318 12.12 -15.98 1.79
N GLY A 319 13.26 -15.32 1.61
CA GLY A 319 13.44 -13.92 2.03
C GLY A 319 12.53 -12.96 1.26
N GLY A 320 12.14 -11.85 1.89
CA GLY A 320 11.46 -10.73 1.23
C GLY A 320 12.42 -9.91 0.35
N HIS A 321 11.89 -8.90 -0.33
CA HIS A 321 12.68 -7.94 -1.10
C HIS A 321 13.47 -7.02 -0.16
N ASP A 322 14.69 -6.66 -0.56
CA ASP A 322 15.52 -5.67 0.16
C ASP A 322 16.22 -4.78 -0.88
N HIS A 323 15.93 -3.49 -0.85
CA HIS A 323 16.48 -2.49 -1.78
C HIS A 323 18.01 -2.36 -1.72
N PHE A 324 18.64 -2.72 -0.62
CA PHE A 324 20.09 -2.59 -0.40
C PHE A 324 20.86 -3.90 -0.57
N VAL A 325 20.17 -5.00 -0.70
CA VAL A 325 20.78 -6.29 -1.06
C VAL A 325 20.69 -6.45 -2.58
N PRO A 326 21.82 -6.59 -3.30
CA PRO A 326 21.78 -6.85 -4.72
C PRO A 326 20.90 -8.07 -4.99
N SER A 327 19.86 -7.91 -5.80
CA SER A 327 19.09 -9.04 -6.29
C SER A 327 20.08 -9.95 -6.99
N ILE A 328 20.31 -11.14 -6.43
CA ILE A 328 21.09 -12.16 -7.14
C ILE A 328 20.22 -12.52 -8.34
N VAL A 329 20.49 -11.81 -9.44
CA VAL A 329 19.94 -12.18 -10.74
C VAL A 329 20.43 -13.59 -11.01
N ARG A 330 19.52 -14.56 -10.89
CA ARG A 330 19.72 -15.93 -11.34
C ARG A 330 19.20 -16.11 -12.74
#